data_6519a2898709265bc0f079b7ba1ab593
#
_entry.id   6519a2898709265bc0f079b7ba1ab593
#
_cell.length_a   1.000
_cell.length_b   1.000
_cell.length_c   1.000
_cell.angle_alpha   90.00
_cell.angle_beta   90.00
_cell.angle_gamma   90.00
#
_symmetry.space_group_name_H-M   'P 1'
#
loop_
_entity.id
_entity.type
_entity.pdbx_description
1 polymer ?
#
loop_
_entity_poly.entity_id
_entity_poly.type
_entity_poly.pdbx_seq_one_letter_code
_entity_poly.pdbx_strand_id
1 'polypeptide(L)'
;MTDAVPPVVILAHGQPSDPARAAAELAGFAARVAEYLPDRRVLAATLAQAGALTEAVAAAGAGGEVFPLFMAGGWFTRIHIPKRLADAGAVGWRVLEPFGCDPALHDLAATIVAEALPSPSAQVLVAAHGSSKSPAPANIAHHVAKVIRAKTGLSRVEAAFIEQAPTLASVQGYDVESLCLPFFAAAGGHVNDDIPAALAQAGFRGKILPPLGLDRRAPELVAAAIRRGQPICATGCRHG
;
A
#
# COMPACT_ATOMS: atom_id res chain seq x y z
N MET A 1 -0.87 -10.34 -35.59
CA MET A 1 0.16 -10.37 -34.55
C MET A 1 -0.57 -10.00 -33.23
N THR A 2 -0.79 -10.94 -32.34
CA THR A 2 -1.31 -10.63 -31.01
C THR A 2 -0.24 -9.81 -30.31
N ASP A 3 -0.52 -8.53 -30.05
CA ASP A 3 0.37 -7.71 -29.23
C ASP A 3 0.61 -8.44 -27.92
N ALA A 4 1.86 -8.80 -27.66
CA ALA A 4 2.22 -9.49 -26.43
C ALA A 4 1.86 -8.59 -25.23
N VAL A 5 1.22 -9.17 -24.23
CA VAL A 5 0.86 -8.42 -23.00
C VAL A 5 2.14 -7.85 -22.38
N PRO A 6 2.23 -6.53 -22.16
CA PRO A 6 3.45 -5.92 -21.68
C PRO A 6 3.82 -6.44 -20.28
N PRO A 7 5.12 -6.66 -19.98
CA PRO A 7 5.57 -7.05 -18.65
C PRO A 7 5.22 -5.99 -17.61
N VAL A 8 5.13 -6.39 -16.35
CA VAL A 8 4.89 -5.47 -15.24
C VAL A 8 5.96 -5.64 -14.16
N VAL A 9 6.46 -4.53 -13.65
CA VAL A 9 7.32 -4.48 -12.47
C VAL A 9 6.49 -4.00 -11.28
N ILE A 10 6.32 -4.84 -10.28
CA ILE A 10 5.80 -4.43 -8.98
C ILE A 10 6.92 -3.71 -8.23
N LEU A 11 6.71 -2.42 -7.97
CA LEU A 11 7.72 -1.54 -7.40
C LEU A 11 7.32 -1.12 -5.99
N ALA A 12 8.18 -1.39 -5.00
CA ALA A 12 8.03 -0.89 -3.64
C ALA A 12 9.20 0.00 -3.24
N HIS A 13 9.04 0.75 -2.13
CA HIS A 13 10.16 1.51 -1.58
C HIS A 13 11.29 0.58 -1.12
N GLY A 14 10.93 -0.51 -0.48
CA GLY A 14 11.89 -1.35 0.24
C GLY A 14 12.26 -0.74 1.60
N GLN A 15 13.23 -1.39 2.27
CA GLN A 15 13.72 -0.95 3.59
C GLN A 15 15.22 -0.64 3.49
N PRO A 16 15.64 0.62 3.64
CA PRO A 16 17.06 0.99 3.53
C PRO A 16 17.97 0.30 4.57
N SER A 17 17.46 0.00 5.77
CA SER A 17 18.21 -0.71 6.83
C SER A 17 18.37 -2.20 6.55
N ASP A 18 17.49 -2.80 5.71
CA ASP A 18 17.56 -4.21 5.32
C ASP A 18 16.98 -4.39 3.89
N PRO A 19 17.71 -3.91 2.86
CA PRO A 19 17.19 -3.89 1.49
C PRO A 19 17.05 -5.29 0.89
N ALA A 20 17.91 -6.24 1.26
CA ALA A 20 17.88 -7.58 0.72
C ALA A 20 16.64 -8.36 1.19
N ARG A 21 16.30 -8.28 2.47
CA ARG A 21 15.10 -8.89 3.03
C ARG A 21 13.83 -8.30 2.40
N ALA A 22 13.74 -6.97 2.34
CA ALA A 22 12.59 -6.31 1.73
C ALA A 22 12.40 -6.66 0.25
N ALA A 23 13.50 -6.84 -0.50
CA ALA A 23 13.45 -7.29 -1.88
C ALA A 23 12.98 -8.75 -2.00
N ALA A 24 13.44 -9.64 -1.13
CA ALA A 24 13.02 -11.04 -1.10
C ALA A 24 11.51 -11.17 -0.75
N GLU A 25 11.03 -10.41 0.23
CA GLU A 25 9.61 -10.36 0.59
C GLU A 25 8.75 -9.87 -0.59
N LEU A 26 9.19 -8.81 -1.29
CA LEU A 26 8.50 -8.30 -2.48
C LEU A 26 8.52 -9.30 -3.63
N ALA A 27 9.63 -9.99 -3.85
CA ALA A 27 9.73 -11.05 -4.87
C ALA A 27 8.75 -12.19 -4.57
N GLY A 28 8.64 -12.63 -3.32
CA GLY A 28 7.64 -13.62 -2.89
C GLY A 28 6.19 -13.13 -3.09
N PHE A 29 5.92 -11.85 -2.84
CA PHE A 29 4.62 -11.25 -3.13
C PHE A 29 4.33 -11.23 -4.63
N ALA A 30 5.29 -10.79 -5.45
CA ALA A 30 5.16 -10.75 -6.90
C ALA A 30 4.96 -12.14 -7.52
N ALA A 31 5.60 -13.17 -6.98
CA ALA A 31 5.38 -14.55 -7.40
C ALA A 31 3.92 -14.99 -7.20
N ARG A 32 3.31 -14.66 -6.05
CA ARG A 32 1.89 -14.92 -5.81
C ARG A 32 0.97 -14.12 -6.73
N VAL A 33 1.33 -12.88 -7.07
CA VAL A 33 0.58 -12.08 -8.07
C VAL A 33 0.66 -12.73 -9.45
N ALA A 34 1.83 -13.27 -9.82
CA ALA A 34 2.03 -13.94 -11.10
C ALA A 34 1.15 -15.17 -11.30
N GLU A 35 0.78 -15.88 -10.22
CA GLU A 35 -0.17 -17.01 -10.29
C GLU A 35 -1.53 -16.60 -10.88
N TYR A 36 -1.94 -15.35 -10.65
CA TYR A 36 -3.16 -14.77 -11.21
C TYR A 36 -2.94 -14.11 -12.58
N LEU A 37 -1.72 -14.05 -13.12
CA LEU A 37 -1.38 -13.39 -14.39
C LEU A 37 -0.55 -14.33 -15.30
N PRO A 38 -1.09 -15.51 -15.67
CA PRO A 38 -0.30 -16.54 -16.37
C PRO A 38 0.25 -16.08 -17.74
N ASP A 39 -0.43 -15.13 -18.38
CA ASP A 39 -0.04 -14.62 -19.71
C ASP A 39 0.86 -13.38 -19.62
N ARG A 40 1.30 -13.02 -18.42
CA ARG A 40 2.04 -11.79 -18.21
C ARG A 40 3.28 -12.01 -17.34
N ARG A 41 4.41 -11.50 -17.80
CA ARG A 41 5.64 -11.51 -17.01
C ARG A 41 5.54 -10.51 -15.87
N VAL A 42 5.62 -10.99 -14.61
CA VAL A 42 5.61 -10.18 -13.39
C VAL A 42 7.02 -10.18 -12.81
N LEU A 43 7.56 -9.01 -12.56
CA LEU A 43 8.87 -8.76 -11.97
C LEU A 43 8.70 -7.94 -10.69
N ALA A 44 9.72 -7.90 -9.85
CA ALA A 44 9.73 -7.12 -8.62
C ALA A 44 11.00 -6.29 -8.52
N ALA A 45 10.90 -5.08 -7.98
CA ALA A 45 12.05 -4.25 -7.64
C ALA A 45 11.74 -3.37 -6.43
N THR A 46 12.74 -3.13 -5.57
CA THR A 46 12.66 -2.11 -4.54
C THR A 46 13.58 -0.95 -4.88
N LEU A 47 13.19 0.26 -4.49
CA LEU A 47 14.01 1.46 -4.69
C LEU A 47 15.19 1.54 -3.69
N ALA A 48 15.07 0.88 -2.55
CA ALA A 48 16.12 0.84 -1.53
C ALA A 48 17.32 -0.05 -1.95
N GLN A 49 17.09 -1.07 -2.78
CA GLN A 49 18.16 -1.92 -3.28
C GLN A 49 18.77 -1.29 -4.54
N ALA A 50 20.05 -0.96 -4.46
CA ALA A 50 20.78 -0.36 -5.57
C ALA A 50 20.75 -1.28 -6.81
N GLY A 51 20.47 -0.71 -7.98
CA GLY A 51 20.43 -1.43 -9.26
C GLY A 51 19.16 -2.25 -9.52
N ALA A 52 18.38 -2.63 -8.51
CA ALA A 52 17.24 -3.55 -8.65
C ALA A 52 16.21 -3.10 -9.70
N LEU A 53 15.89 -1.81 -9.75
CA LEU A 53 14.96 -1.30 -10.76
C LEU A 53 15.55 -1.39 -12.18
N THR A 54 16.83 -1.05 -12.35
CA THR A 54 17.53 -1.14 -13.64
C THR A 54 17.60 -2.57 -14.13
N GLU A 55 17.90 -3.52 -13.24
CA GLU A 55 17.92 -4.96 -13.56
C GLU A 55 16.52 -5.46 -13.95
N ALA A 56 15.48 -5.06 -13.22
CA ALA A 56 14.11 -5.45 -13.54
C ALA A 56 13.65 -4.87 -14.89
N VAL A 57 13.99 -3.62 -15.19
CA VAL A 57 13.70 -2.98 -16.50
C VAL A 57 14.44 -3.69 -17.63
N ALA A 58 15.73 -3.98 -17.47
CA ALA A 58 16.51 -4.71 -18.46
C ALA A 58 15.96 -6.14 -18.68
N ALA A 59 15.59 -6.83 -17.60
CA ALA A 59 14.98 -8.14 -17.68
C ALA A 59 13.61 -8.12 -18.36
N ALA A 60 12.81 -7.07 -18.17
CA ALA A 60 11.50 -6.93 -18.80
C ALA A 60 11.59 -6.74 -20.33
N GLY A 61 12.63 -6.04 -20.82
CA GLY A 61 12.82 -5.73 -22.23
C GLY A 61 12.17 -4.40 -22.63
N ALA A 62 11.87 -4.26 -23.93
CA ALA A 62 11.33 -3.03 -24.47
C ALA A 62 9.85 -2.84 -24.13
N GLY A 63 9.55 -1.79 -23.39
CA GLY A 63 8.18 -1.43 -22.97
C GLY A 63 7.67 -2.26 -21.81
N GLY A 64 6.87 -1.64 -20.96
CA GLY A 64 6.31 -2.30 -19.79
C GLY A 64 5.45 -1.38 -18.94
N GLU A 65 5.01 -1.91 -17.82
CA GLU A 65 4.25 -1.17 -16.84
C GLU A 65 4.90 -1.29 -15.47
N VAL A 66 4.72 -0.26 -14.65
CA VAL A 66 5.09 -0.31 -13.24
C VAL A 66 3.82 -0.23 -12.41
N PHE A 67 3.65 -1.20 -11.51
CA PHE A 67 2.63 -1.17 -10.49
C PHE A 67 3.25 -0.72 -9.16
N PRO A 68 2.97 0.51 -8.70
CA PRO A 68 3.48 1.00 -7.43
C PRO A 68 2.77 0.31 -6.25
N LEU A 69 3.49 -0.50 -5.49
CA LEU A 69 3.01 -1.08 -4.24
C LEU A 69 3.16 -0.04 -3.11
N PHE A 70 2.45 1.09 -3.28
CA PHE A 70 2.43 2.26 -2.39
C PHE A 70 1.01 2.56 -1.95
N MET A 71 0.86 3.10 -0.75
CA MET A 71 -0.46 3.32 -0.16
C MET A 71 -1.12 4.64 -0.56
N ALA A 72 -0.46 5.47 -1.36
CA ALA A 72 -1.03 6.73 -1.86
C ALA A 72 -0.43 7.15 -3.19
N GLY A 73 -1.22 7.86 -4.00
CA GLY A 73 -0.78 8.56 -5.20
C GLY A 73 -0.36 9.98 -4.88
N GLY A 74 0.94 10.23 -4.71
CA GLY A 74 1.48 11.54 -4.36
C GLY A 74 2.68 11.94 -5.23
N TRP A 75 3.46 12.90 -4.75
CA TRP A 75 4.68 13.35 -5.42
C TRP A 75 5.63 12.18 -5.74
N PHE A 76 5.76 11.26 -4.80
CA PHE A 76 6.68 10.14 -4.94
C PHE A 76 6.32 9.27 -6.15
N THR A 77 5.07 8.88 -6.28
CA THR A 77 4.61 7.98 -7.36
C THR A 77 4.47 8.71 -8.70
N ARG A 78 4.19 10.02 -8.68
CA ARG A 78 3.99 10.81 -9.92
C ARG A 78 5.25 11.47 -10.46
N ILE A 79 6.23 11.74 -9.63
CA ILE A 79 7.45 12.46 -10.03
C ILE A 79 8.68 11.58 -9.82
N HIS A 80 8.86 11.02 -8.63
CA HIS A 80 10.08 10.28 -8.30
C HIS A 80 10.18 8.95 -9.04
N ILE A 81 9.09 8.16 -9.08
CA ILE A 81 9.07 6.88 -9.82
C ILE A 81 9.32 7.10 -11.32
N PRO A 82 8.60 7.99 -12.04
CA PRO A 82 8.91 8.25 -13.45
C PRO A 82 10.35 8.66 -13.71
N LYS A 83 10.95 9.51 -12.84
CA LYS A 83 12.35 9.86 -12.95
C LYS A 83 13.27 8.65 -12.78
N ARG A 84 13.03 7.81 -11.77
CA ARG A 84 13.81 6.59 -11.55
C ARG A 84 13.69 5.58 -12.71
N LEU A 85 12.52 5.52 -13.34
CA LEU A 85 12.30 4.72 -14.55
C LEU A 85 13.09 5.26 -15.72
N ALA A 86 13.08 6.57 -15.94
CA ALA A 86 13.89 7.19 -16.99
C ALA A 86 15.40 6.93 -16.78
N ASP A 87 15.88 7.09 -15.53
CA ASP A 87 17.27 6.80 -15.14
C ASP A 87 17.64 5.32 -15.37
N ALA A 88 16.65 4.40 -15.25
CA ALA A 88 16.81 2.97 -15.52
C ALA A 88 16.64 2.59 -17.01
N GLY A 89 16.42 3.56 -17.90
CA GLY A 89 16.24 3.32 -19.36
C GLY A 89 14.83 2.86 -19.74
N ALA A 90 13.85 2.97 -18.88
CA ALA A 90 12.47 2.55 -19.11
C ALA A 90 11.69 3.61 -19.93
N VAL A 91 12.06 3.78 -21.19
CA VAL A 91 11.40 4.74 -22.10
C VAL A 91 10.03 4.23 -22.50
N GLY A 92 8.99 5.08 -22.38
CA GLY A 92 7.62 4.75 -22.77
C GLY A 92 6.87 3.83 -21.80
N TRP A 93 7.44 3.52 -20.64
CA TRP A 93 6.77 2.74 -19.61
C TRP A 93 5.62 3.51 -18.96
N ARG A 94 4.54 2.79 -18.65
CA ARG A 94 3.40 3.37 -17.95
C ARG A 94 3.49 3.11 -16.44
N VAL A 95 3.21 4.13 -15.65
CA VAL A 95 3.02 3.97 -14.20
C VAL A 95 1.52 3.78 -13.94
N LEU A 96 1.17 2.66 -13.33
CA LEU A 96 -0.20 2.34 -12.95
C LEU A 96 -0.61 3.03 -11.65
N GLU A 97 -1.90 3.02 -11.37
CA GLU A 97 -2.43 3.55 -10.11
C GLU A 97 -1.86 2.76 -8.92
N PRO A 98 -1.41 3.47 -7.86
CA PRO A 98 -0.84 2.82 -6.69
C PRO A 98 -1.85 1.93 -5.94
N PHE A 99 -1.34 0.88 -5.31
CA PHE A 99 -2.12 -0.10 -4.55
C PHE A 99 -3.12 0.52 -3.58
N GLY A 100 -2.69 1.50 -2.76
CA GLY A 100 -3.56 2.15 -1.78
C GLY A 100 -4.68 3.00 -2.37
N CYS A 101 -4.65 3.32 -3.68
CA CYS A 101 -5.70 4.09 -4.35
C CYS A 101 -6.79 3.18 -4.96
N ASP A 102 -6.63 1.86 -4.93
CA ASP A 102 -7.59 0.92 -5.50
C ASP A 102 -8.84 0.79 -4.62
N PRO A 103 -10.05 1.08 -5.14
CA PRO A 103 -11.29 0.89 -4.38
C PRO A 103 -11.49 -0.53 -3.85
N ALA A 104 -11.02 -1.55 -4.57
CA ALA A 104 -11.12 -2.94 -4.11
C ALA A 104 -10.27 -3.20 -2.85
N LEU A 105 -9.15 -2.49 -2.66
CA LEU A 105 -8.39 -2.53 -1.41
C LEU A 105 -9.16 -1.87 -0.25
N HIS A 106 -9.88 -0.79 -0.53
CA HIS A 106 -10.70 -0.13 0.50
C HIS A 106 -11.85 -1.04 0.96
N ASP A 107 -12.43 -1.78 0.01
CA ASP A 107 -13.44 -2.79 0.30
C ASP A 107 -12.87 -3.96 1.10
N LEU A 108 -11.65 -4.41 0.75
CA LEU A 108 -10.93 -5.42 1.52
C LEU A 108 -10.64 -4.93 2.94
N ALA A 109 -10.24 -3.67 3.12
CA ALA A 109 -10.01 -3.10 4.46
C ALA A 109 -11.27 -3.18 5.34
N ALA A 110 -12.43 -2.83 4.78
CA ALA A 110 -13.70 -2.96 5.49
C ALA A 110 -14.06 -4.42 5.81
N THR A 111 -13.79 -5.33 4.88
CA THR A 111 -14.01 -6.78 5.09
C THR A 111 -13.12 -7.33 6.20
N ILE A 112 -11.82 -7.01 6.20
CA ILE A 112 -10.87 -7.43 7.25
C ILE A 112 -11.32 -6.93 8.63
N VAL A 113 -11.76 -5.67 8.70
CA VAL A 113 -12.29 -5.12 9.94
C VAL A 113 -13.53 -5.87 10.37
N ALA A 114 -14.51 -6.08 9.47
CA ALA A 114 -15.75 -6.79 9.78
C ALA A 114 -15.50 -8.23 10.27
N GLU A 115 -14.54 -8.93 9.65
CA GLU A 115 -14.12 -10.29 10.07
C GLU A 115 -13.45 -10.31 11.45
N ALA A 116 -12.83 -9.20 11.87
CA ALA A 116 -12.07 -9.10 13.12
C ALA A 116 -12.86 -8.46 14.27
N LEU A 117 -14.04 -7.88 14.01
CA LEU A 117 -14.84 -7.18 15.03
C LEU A 117 -15.18 -8.07 16.21
N PRO A 118 -14.80 -7.70 17.44
CA PRO A 118 -15.20 -8.43 18.64
C PRO A 118 -16.64 -8.11 19.06
N SER A 119 -17.14 -6.91 18.75
CA SER A 119 -18.48 -6.45 19.09
C SER A 119 -18.97 -5.34 18.14
N PRO A 120 -20.29 -5.07 18.08
CA PRO A 120 -20.83 -3.95 17.31
C PRO A 120 -20.44 -2.56 17.84
N SER A 121 -19.98 -2.48 19.09
CA SER A 121 -19.51 -1.25 19.73
C SER A 121 -18.02 -0.99 19.56
N ALA A 122 -17.29 -1.91 18.93
CA ALA A 122 -15.87 -1.77 18.70
C ALA A 122 -15.53 -0.47 17.95
N GLN A 123 -14.36 0.07 18.23
CA GLN A 123 -13.85 1.27 17.58
C GLN A 123 -12.67 0.87 16.69
N VAL A 124 -12.47 1.58 15.60
CA VAL A 124 -11.39 1.26 14.65
C VAL A 124 -10.51 2.46 14.42
N LEU A 125 -9.21 2.23 14.54
CA LEU A 125 -8.16 3.17 14.20
C LEU A 125 -7.44 2.69 12.94
N VAL A 126 -7.50 3.46 11.87
CA VAL A 126 -6.68 3.25 10.66
C VAL A 126 -5.34 3.92 10.89
N ALA A 127 -4.29 3.13 11.08
CA ALA A 127 -2.93 3.63 11.26
C ALA A 127 -2.24 3.77 9.90
N ALA A 128 -1.80 4.98 9.55
CA ALA A 128 -1.15 5.27 8.28
C ALA A 128 0.13 6.08 8.47
N HIS A 129 0.95 6.15 7.41
CA HIS A 129 2.20 6.89 7.47
C HIS A 129 1.97 8.40 7.66
N GLY A 130 1.04 8.96 6.88
CA GLY A 130 0.90 10.40 6.76
C GLY A 130 2.02 11.04 5.93
N SER A 131 2.08 12.36 5.87
CA SER A 131 3.17 13.10 5.25
C SER A 131 3.09 14.60 5.57
N SER A 132 4.18 15.19 5.99
CA SER A 132 4.29 16.64 6.14
C SER A 132 4.42 17.39 4.79
N LYS A 133 4.62 16.67 3.68
CA LYS A 133 4.90 17.24 2.35
C LYS A 133 3.73 17.14 1.37
N SER A 134 2.73 16.30 1.65
CA SER A 134 1.60 16.03 0.75
C SER A 134 0.38 15.60 1.52
N PRO A 135 -0.81 16.11 1.22
CA PRO A 135 -2.07 15.66 1.86
C PRO A 135 -2.52 14.27 1.39
N ALA A 136 -2.00 13.77 0.25
CA ALA A 136 -2.51 12.54 -0.38
C ALA A 136 -2.48 11.30 0.54
N PRO A 137 -1.41 11.01 1.32
CA PRO A 137 -1.42 9.89 2.25
C PRO A 137 -2.46 10.00 3.36
N ALA A 138 -2.75 11.21 3.84
CA ALA A 138 -3.78 11.41 4.85
C ALA A 138 -5.18 11.30 4.24
N ASN A 139 -5.40 11.91 3.09
CA ASN A 139 -6.69 11.91 2.42
C ASN A 139 -7.16 10.48 2.10
N ILE A 140 -6.28 9.62 1.60
CA ILE A 140 -6.64 8.23 1.31
C ILE A 140 -6.92 7.44 2.59
N ALA A 141 -6.17 7.64 3.67
CA ALA A 141 -6.42 6.98 4.95
C ALA A 141 -7.76 7.41 5.56
N HIS A 142 -8.08 8.70 5.50
CA HIS A 142 -9.40 9.22 5.90
C HIS A 142 -10.52 8.67 5.03
N HIS A 143 -10.29 8.54 3.71
CA HIS A 143 -11.26 7.93 2.80
C HIS A 143 -11.51 6.47 3.18
N VAL A 144 -10.47 5.68 3.42
CA VAL A 144 -10.58 4.27 3.86
C VAL A 144 -11.33 4.16 5.19
N ALA A 145 -11.06 5.05 6.15
CA ALA A 145 -11.81 5.10 7.41
C ALA A 145 -13.31 5.35 7.18
N LYS A 146 -13.67 6.23 6.24
CA LYS A 146 -15.08 6.46 5.85
C LYS A 146 -15.70 5.23 5.20
N VAL A 147 -14.97 4.54 4.31
CA VAL A 147 -15.46 3.29 3.67
C VAL A 147 -15.70 2.20 4.71
N ILE A 148 -14.75 1.99 5.63
CA ILE A 148 -14.91 1.04 6.74
C ILE A 148 -16.16 1.39 7.55
N ARG A 149 -16.29 2.66 7.97
CA ARG A 149 -17.44 3.12 8.76
C ARG A 149 -18.77 2.86 8.04
N ALA A 150 -18.84 3.20 6.75
CA ALA A 150 -20.06 3.02 5.95
C ALA A 150 -20.46 1.56 5.79
N LYS A 151 -19.47 0.65 5.66
CA LYS A 151 -19.74 -0.77 5.44
C LYS A 151 -19.97 -1.56 6.73
N THR A 152 -19.39 -1.13 7.85
CA THR A 152 -19.51 -1.83 9.14
C THR A 152 -20.59 -1.24 10.04
N GLY A 153 -21.03 -0.01 9.81
CA GLY A 153 -21.98 0.70 10.68
C GLY A 153 -21.38 1.18 12.01
N LEU A 154 -20.07 1.03 12.22
CA LEU A 154 -19.41 1.44 13.45
C LEU A 154 -19.53 2.94 13.72
N SER A 155 -19.74 3.32 14.96
CA SER A 155 -19.90 4.71 15.37
C SER A 155 -18.57 5.50 15.24
N ARG A 156 -17.43 4.84 15.51
CA ARG A 156 -16.11 5.46 15.50
C ARG A 156 -15.13 4.67 14.64
N VAL A 157 -14.75 5.26 13.51
CA VAL A 157 -13.64 4.81 12.64
C VAL A 157 -12.85 6.05 12.26
N GLU A 158 -11.62 6.15 12.70
CA GLU A 158 -10.77 7.33 12.53
C GLU A 158 -9.42 6.94 11.95
N ALA A 159 -8.71 7.88 11.33
CA ALA A 159 -7.34 7.71 10.88
C ALA A 159 -6.38 8.53 11.75
N ALA A 160 -5.22 7.94 12.09
CA ALA A 160 -4.11 8.63 12.71
C ALA A 160 -2.78 8.20 12.07
N PHE A 161 -1.74 9.00 12.29
CA PHE A 161 -0.55 8.96 11.47
C PHE A 161 0.74 8.87 12.28
N ILE A 162 1.80 8.40 11.62
CA ILE A 162 3.15 8.41 12.18
C ILE A 162 3.75 9.81 12.07
N GLU A 163 3.67 10.45 10.88
CA GLU A 163 4.40 11.68 10.56
C GLU A 163 3.59 12.97 10.54
N GLN A 164 2.32 12.93 10.90
CA GLN A 164 1.47 14.13 10.95
C GLN A 164 0.36 14.02 12.01
N ALA A 165 -0.30 15.13 12.30
CA ALA A 165 -1.47 15.14 13.18
C ALA A 165 -2.73 14.66 12.44
N PRO A 166 -3.67 13.98 13.16
CA PRO A 166 -3.51 13.46 14.51
C PRO A 166 -2.49 12.32 14.55
N THR A 167 -1.54 12.39 15.50
CA THR A 167 -0.51 11.34 15.61
C THR A 167 -1.04 10.11 16.31
N LEU A 168 -0.49 8.93 15.99
CA LEU A 168 -0.83 7.68 16.68
C LEU A 168 -0.58 7.75 18.18
N ALA A 169 0.45 8.48 18.61
CA ALA A 169 0.75 8.68 20.01
C ALA A 169 -0.24 9.60 20.76
N SER A 170 -1.07 10.34 20.04
CA SER A 170 -2.05 11.27 20.61
C SER A 170 -3.49 10.74 20.64
N VAL A 171 -3.75 9.54 20.13
CA VAL A 171 -5.10 8.98 20.10
C VAL A 171 -5.58 8.61 21.52
N GLN A 172 -6.87 8.75 21.77
CA GLN A 172 -7.46 8.51 23.09
C GLN A 172 -8.80 7.77 22.98
N GLY A 173 -9.20 7.11 24.07
CA GLY A 173 -10.52 6.51 24.20
C GLY A 173 -10.70 5.19 23.44
N TYR A 174 -9.62 4.51 23.10
CA TYR A 174 -9.64 3.17 22.51
C TYR A 174 -9.45 2.12 23.61
N ASP A 175 -10.41 1.23 23.76
CA ASP A 175 -10.46 0.18 24.78
C ASP A 175 -9.94 -1.18 24.27
N VAL A 176 -10.20 -2.24 25.01
CA VAL A 176 -9.75 -3.61 24.68
C VAL A 176 -10.49 -4.24 23.50
N GLU A 177 -11.67 -3.73 23.15
CA GLU A 177 -12.45 -4.18 22.00
C GLU A 177 -12.08 -3.43 20.72
N SER A 178 -11.24 -2.41 20.83
CA SER A 178 -10.84 -1.59 19.69
C SER A 178 -9.87 -2.34 18.76
N LEU A 179 -9.90 -1.99 17.47
CA LEU A 179 -9.00 -2.53 16.45
C LEU A 179 -8.13 -1.41 15.90
N CYS A 180 -6.84 -1.70 15.66
CA CYS A 180 -5.97 -0.87 14.84
C CYS A 180 -5.68 -1.61 13.54
N LEU A 181 -6.02 -0.99 12.39
CA LEU A 181 -5.72 -1.51 11.06
C LEU A 181 -4.55 -0.72 10.47
N PRO A 182 -3.34 -1.31 10.35
CA PRO A 182 -2.24 -0.69 9.64
C PRO A 182 -2.53 -0.60 8.13
N PHE A 183 -2.67 0.61 7.61
CA PHE A 183 -2.86 0.89 6.19
C PHE A 183 -1.49 0.93 5.49
N PHE A 184 -0.88 -0.25 5.34
CA PHE A 184 0.46 -0.46 4.78
C PHE A 184 0.48 -1.64 3.83
N ALA A 185 1.39 -1.58 2.84
CA ALA A 185 1.55 -2.62 1.82
C ALA A 185 2.42 -3.79 2.29
N ALA A 186 3.26 -3.61 3.31
CA ALA A 186 4.16 -4.62 3.84
C ALA A 186 4.44 -4.39 5.33
N ALA A 187 4.97 -5.40 6.01
CA ALA A 187 5.51 -5.27 7.35
C ALA A 187 6.95 -4.74 7.27
N GLY A 188 7.15 -3.51 7.71
CA GLY A 188 8.47 -2.89 7.85
C GLY A 188 8.61 -2.26 9.23
N GLY A 189 9.65 -1.47 9.48
CA GLY A 189 9.90 -0.82 10.77
C GLY A 189 8.69 -0.03 11.28
N HIS A 190 8.00 0.70 10.39
CA HIS A 190 6.78 1.42 10.78
C HIS A 190 5.68 0.51 11.36
N VAL A 191 5.48 -0.66 10.79
CA VAL A 191 4.43 -1.59 11.26
C VAL A 191 4.89 -2.38 12.47
N ASN A 192 6.15 -2.80 12.50
CA ASN A 192 6.67 -3.68 13.56
C ASN A 192 7.12 -2.93 14.81
N ASP A 193 7.56 -1.68 14.66
CA ASP A 193 8.19 -0.90 15.72
C ASP A 193 7.42 0.38 16.03
N ASP A 194 7.22 1.28 15.05
CA ASP A 194 6.70 2.63 15.30
C ASP A 194 5.22 2.62 15.70
N ILE A 195 4.37 1.83 15.03
CA ILE A 195 2.94 1.75 15.35
C ILE A 195 2.73 1.16 16.74
N PRO A 196 3.31 -0.01 17.11
CA PRO A 196 3.16 -0.55 18.46
C PRO A 196 3.67 0.41 19.54
N ALA A 197 4.82 1.06 19.32
CA ALA A 197 5.39 2.00 20.29
C ALA A 197 4.49 3.23 20.50
N ALA A 198 4.01 3.84 19.41
CA ALA A 198 3.12 5.00 19.48
C ALA A 198 1.78 4.67 20.13
N LEU A 199 1.19 3.52 19.81
CA LEU A 199 -0.06 3.06 20.40
C LEU A 199 0.09 2.71 21.90
N ALA A 200 1.22 2.11 22.28
CA ALA A 200 1.53 1.88 23.70
C ALA A 200 1.64 3.20 24.47
N GLN A 201 2.30 4.21 23.90
CA GLN A 201 2.39 5.56 24.47
C GLN A 201 1.00 6.21 24.62
N ALA A 202 0.10 6.00 23.65
CA ALA A 202 -1.27 6.49 23.67
C ALA A 202 -2.19 5.73 24.65
N GLY A 203 -1.73 4.63 25.26
CA GLY A 203 -2.55 3.78 26.10
C GLY A 203 -3.60 2.97 25.33
N PHE A 204 -3.38 2.71 24.05
CA PHE A 204 -4.22 1.85 23.21
C PHE A 204 -4.18 0.41 23.76
N ARG A 205 -5.34 -0.18 23.99
CA ARG A 205 -5.46 -1.53 24.58
C ARG A 205 -6.09 -2.55 23.65
N GLY A 206 -6.47 -2.12 22.45
CA GLY A 206 -7.12 -2.95 21.45
C GLY A 206 -6.14 -3.86 20.70
N LYS A 207 -6.65 -4.56 19.71
CA LYS A 207 -5.87 -5.47 18.87
C LYS A 207 -5.30 -4.72 17.66
N ILE A 208 -4.00 -4.88 17.40
CA ILE A 208 -3.37 -4.45 16.14
C ILE A 208 -3.52 -5.59 15.14
N LEU A 209 -4.14 -5.31 14.00
CA LEU A 209 -4.31 -6.25 12.89
C LEU A 209 -3.04 -6.30 12.02
N PRO A 210 -2.82 -7.37 11.24
CA PRO A 210 -1.80 -7.36 10.20
C PRO A 210 -2.04 -6.23 9.18
N PRO A 211 -0.97 -5.69 8.56
CA PRO A 211 -1.12 -4.68 7.52
C PRO A 211 -1.84 -5.24 6.28
N LEU A 212 -2.57 -4.39 5.56
CA LEU A 212 -3.43 -4.79 4.44
C LEU A 212 -2.70 -5.57 3.36
N GLY A 213 -1.46 -5.21 3.04
CA GLY A 213 -0.70 -5.90 1.99
C GLY A 213 -0.29 -7.33 2.35
N LEU A 214 -0.39 -7.74 3.63
CA LEU A 214 -0.15 -9.12 4.07
C LEU A 214 -1.42 -10.00 4.04
N ASP A 215 -2.59 -9.43 3.77
CA ASP A 215 -3.80 -10.24 3.61
C ASP A 215 -3.63 -11.19 2.41
N ARG A 216 -4.11 -12.44 2.58
CA ARG A 216 -4.00 -13.48 1.54
C ARG A 216 -4.69 -13.10 0.22
N ARG A 217 -5.64 -12.19 0.26
CA ARG A 217 -6.40 -11.67 -0.90
C ARG A 217 -5.66 -10.55 -1.66
N ALA A 218 -4.63 -9.94 -1.06
CA ALA A 218 -3.91 -8.83 -1.66
C ALA A 218 -3.24 -9.16 -3.02
N PRO A 219 -2.62 -10.34 -3.23
CA PRO A 219 -2.05 -10.68 -4.54
C PRO A 219 -3.08 -10.72 -5.66
N GLU A 220 -4.26 -11.27 -5.43
CA GLU A 220 -5.36 -11.32 -6.40
C GLU A 220 -5.86 -9.90 -6.74
N LEU A 221 -6.02 -9.04 -5.74
CA LEU A 221 -6.40 -7.64 -5.96
C LEU A 221 -5.37 -6.89 -6.80
N VAL A 222 -4.08 -7.08 -6.51
CA VAL A 222 -3.00 -6.48 -7.30
C VAL A 222 -3.04 -6.99 -8.74
N ALA A 223 -3.22 -8.29 -8.94
CA ALA A 223 -3.36 -8.85 -10.29
C ALA A 223 -4.56 -8.26 -11.05
N ALA A 224 -5.70 -8.12 -10.39
CA ALA A 224 -6.88 -7.49 -10.97
C ALA A 224 -6.64 -6.00 -11.29
N ALA A 225 -5.95 -5.25 -10.43
CA ALA A 225 -5.55 -3.87 -10.70
C ALA A 225 -4.62 -3.75 -11.91
N ILE A 226 -3.63 -4.63 -12.00
CA ILE A 226 -2.72 -4.71 -13.14
C ILE A 226 -3.47 -5.01 -14.44
N ARG A 227 -4.43 -5.93 -14.44
CA ARG A 227 -5.27 -6.22 -15.63
C ARG A 227 -6.09 -5.01 -16.07
N ARG A 228 -6.64 -4.24 -15.12
CA ARG A 228 -7.37 -3.00 -15.44
C ARG A 228 -6.47 -1.96 -16.10
N GLY A 229 -5.17 -2.00 -15.84
CA GLY A 229 -4.19 -1.10 -16.45
C GLY A 229 -4.48 0.38 -16.23
N GLN A 230 -5.16 0.73 -15.12
CA GLN A 230 -5.52 2.11 -14.82
C GLN A 230 -4.25 2.94 -14.61
N PRO A 231 -4.01 3.97 -15.42
CA PRO A 231 -2.83 4.82 -15.25
C PRO A 231 -2.98 5.68 -13.98
N ILE A 232 -1.84 6.05 -13.41
CA ILE A 232 -1.82 6.97 -12.28
C ILE A 232 -2.49 8.30 -12.64
N CYS A 233 -3.30 8.84 -11.73
CA CYS A 233 -3.96 10.13 -11.94
C CYS A 233 -2.93 11.25 -12.11
N ALA A 234 -3.08 12.08 -13.15
CA ALA A 234 -2.16 13.18 -13.46
C ALA A 234 -2.21 14.32 -12.42
N THR A 235 -3.37 14.58 -11.84
CA THR A 235 -3.65 15.79 -11.04
C THR A 235 -3.85 15.56 -9.55
N GLY A 236 -3.83 14.35 -9.06
CA GLY A 236 -4.05 14.04 -7.64
C GLY A 236 -4.64 12.66 -7.45
N CYS A 237 -4.73 12.21 -6.19
CA CYS A 237 -5.50 11.02 -5.87
C CYS A 237 -6.98 11.32 -6.07
N ARG A 238 -7.72 10.42 -6.78
CA ARG A 238 -9.19 10.57 -6.99
C ARG A 238 -10.00 10.56 -5.70
N HIS A 239 -9.37 10.18 -4.59
CA HIS A 239 -9.95 10.13 -3.26
C HIS A 239 -9.42 11.23 -2.34
N GLY A 240 -8.64 12.18 -2.89
CA GLY A 240 -8.01 13.28 -2.16
C GLY A 240 -8.77 14.60 -2.24
#